data_6bc393990082227bfdc57f654052dc70
#
_entry.id   6bc393990082227bfdc57f654052dc70
#
_cell.length_a   1.000
_cell.length_b   1.000
_cell.length_c   1.000
_cell.angle_alpha   90.00
_cell.angle_beta   90.00
_cell.angle_gamma   90.00
#
_symmetry.space_group_name_H-M   'P 1'
#
loop_
_entity.id
_entity.type
_entity.pdbx_description
1 polymer ?
#
loop_
_entity_poly.entity_id
_entity_poly.type
_entity_poly.pdbx_seq_one_letter_code
_entity_poly.pdbx_strand_id
1 'polypeptide(L)'
;QLLAREGSYAQIRRRSGEVRRVHVECRATIGEVGNEEHNLRQYGKAGAKRWLGIRPTVRGTAMNPVDHPHGGGEGKTGEGRHAVDPWGNLTKGYRTRNNKRTQVMIVSRRKK
;
A
#
# COMPACT_ATOMS: atom_id res chain seq x y z
N GLN A 1 19.25 -4.38 -7.29
CA GLN A 1 20.72 -4.43 -7.29
C GLN A 1 21.21 -5.34 -6.17
N LEU A 2 22.10 -6.29 -6.46
CA LEU A 2 22.79 -7.09 -5.46
C LEU A 2 23.90 -6.23 -4.84
N LEU A 3 23.92 -6.13 -3.50
CA LEU A 3 24.91 -5.37 -2.76
C LEU A 3 26.00 -6.26 -2.16
N ALA A 4 25.59 -7.32 -1.48
CA ALA A 4 26.52 -8.24 -0.81
C ALA A 4 25.90 -9.63 -0.72
N ARG A 5 26.76 -10.63 -0.55
CA ARG A 5 26.38 -12.01 -0.24
C ARG A 5 27.10 -12.45 1.03
N GLU A 6 26.34 -12.86 2.04
CA GLU A 6 26.85 -13.27 3.34
C GLU A 6 26.21 -14.61 3.74
N GLY A 7 26.98 -15.68 3.70
CA GLY A 7 26.50 -17.01 4.02
C GLY A 7 25.30 -17.43 3.15
N SER A 8 24.20 -17.77 3.78
CA SER A 8 22.97 -18.19 3.11
C SER A 8 22.08 -17.04 2.66
N TYR A 9 22.49 -15.79 2.86
CA TYR A 9 21.68 -14.62 2.54
C TYR A 9 22.40 -13.66 1.60
N ALA A 10 21.63 -12.99 0.76
CA ALA A 10 22.07 -11.90 -0.10
C ALA A 10 21.36 -10.60 0.28
N GLN A 11 22.09 -9.50 0.27
CA GLN A 11 21.53 -8.16 0.46
C GLN A 11 21.18 -7.55 -0.89
N ILE A 12 19.91 -7.22 -1.07
CA ILE A 12 19.37 -6.68 -2.31
C ILE A 12 18.80 -5.30 -2.06
N ARG A 13 19.22 -4.31 -2.86
CA ARG A 13 18.58 -3.00 -2.93
C ARG A 13 17.46 -3.05 -3.96
N ARG A 14 16.24 -2.79 -3.50
CA ARG A 14 15.06 -2.71 -4.35
C ARG A 14 14.95 -1.34 -5.03
N ARG A 15 14.09 -1.23 -6.03
CA ARG A 15 13.82 0.04 -6.73
C ARG A 15 13.34 1.16 -5.79
N SER A 16 12.63 0.83 -4.72
CA SER A 16 12.16 1.77 -3.70
C SER A 16 13.27 2.30 -2.78
N GLY A 17 14.51 1.80 -2.89
CA GLY A 17 15.62 2.10 -1.98
C GLY A 17 15.68 1.23 -0.73
N GLU A 18 14.71 0.36 -0.51
CA GLU A 18 14.75 -0.62 0.59
C GLU A 18 15.89 -1.61 0.36
N VAL A 19 16.71 -1.84 1.38
CA VAL A 19 17.73 -2.90 1.39
C VAL A 19 17.21 -4.04 2.24
N ARG A 20 17.20 -5.22 1.65
CA ARG A 20 16.61 -6.41 2.27
C ARG A 20 17.48 -7.63 2.10
N ARG A 21 17.51 -8.49 3.12
CA ARG A 21 18.12 -9.83 3.04
C ARG A 21 17.14 -10.81 2.40
N VAL A 22 17.62 -11.60 1.45
CA VAL A 22 16.89 -12.66 0.77
C VAL A 22 17.75 -13.91 0.75
N HIS A 23 17.17 -15.07 0.92
CA HIS A 23 17.91 -16.33 0.86
C HIS A 23 18.52 -16.52 -0.54
N VAL A 24 19.76 -17.02 -0.61
CA VAL A 24 20.49 -17.15 -1.90
C VAL A 24 19.85 -18.14 -2.87
N GLU A 25 19.07 -19.08 -2.38
CA GLU A 25 18.35 -20.06 -3.21
C GLU A 25 17.03 -19.50 -3.79
N CYS A 26 16.62 -18.30 -3.42
CA CYS A 26 15.45 -17.67 -4.00
C CYS A 26 15.63 -17.44 -5.49
N ARG A 27 14.61 -17.83 -6.27
CA ARG A 27 14.60 -17.63 -7.71
C ARG A 27 14.08 -16.23 -8.05
N ALA A 28 14.54 -15.69 -9.17
CA ALA A 28 14.10 -14.41 -9.70
C ALA A 28 13.92 -14.51 -11.22
N THR A 29 12.97 -13.74 -11.74
CA THR A 29 12.82 -13.54 -13.18
C THR A 29 13.57 -12.29 -13.59
N ILE A 30 14.40 -12.41 -14.61
CA ILE A 30 15.15 -11.28 -15.19
C ILE A 30 14.36 -10.78 -16.40
N GLY A 31 14.18 -9.48 -16.49
CA GLY A 31 13.45 -8.82 -17.56
C GLY A 31 12.45 -7.80 -17.06
N GLU A 32 11.57 -7.37 -17.94
CA GLU A 32 10.51 -6.43 -17.65
C GLU A 32 9.17 -7.15 -17.43
N VAL A 33 8.32 -6.58 -16.59
CA VAL A 33 6.96 -7.05 -16.40
C VAL A 33 6.12 -6.57 -17.58
N GLY A 34 5.45 -7.50 -18.25
CA GLY A 34 4.56 -7.17 -19.36
C GLY A 34 3.25 -6.52 -18.90
N ASN A 35 2.44 -6.09 -19.88
CA ASN A 35 1.14 -5.48 -19.67
C ASN A 35 1.20 -4.22 -18.76
N GLU A 36 2.17 -3.35 -19.01
CA GLU A 36 2.41 -2.12 -18.24
C GLU A 36 1.21 -1.16 -18.25
N GLU A 37 0.45 -1.17 -19.33
CA GLU A 37 -0.71 -0.29 -19.54
C GLU A 37 -1.98 -0.77 -18.81
N HIS A 38 -1.92 -1.89 -18.08
CA HIS A 38 -3.10 -2.45 -17.40
C HIS A 38 -3.75 -1.46 -16.43
N ASN A 39 -2.96 -0.65 -15.76
CA ASN A 39 -3.45 0.37 -14.81
C ASN A 39 -4.12 1.57 -15.49
N LEU A 40 -3.90 1.78 -16.78
CA LEU A 40 -4.53 2.84 -17.57
C LEU A 40 -5.95 2.48 -18.02
N ARG A 41 -6.35 1.23 -17.82
CA ARG A 41 -7.67 0.73 -18.20
C ARG A 41 -8.79 1.50 -17.48
N GLN A 42 -9.76 1.97 -18.26
CA GLN A 42 -10.98 2.58 -17.75
C GLN A 42 -12.16 1.62 -17.90
N TYR A 43 -12.95 1.52 -16.86
CA TYR A 43 -14.09 0.60 -16.85
C TYR A 43 -15.36 1.19 -17.48
N GLY A 44 -15.45 2.51 -17.66
CA GLY A 44 -16.54 3.22 -18.30
C GLY A 44 -17.82 3.29 -17.46
N LYS A 45 -18.18 2.22 -16.77
CA LYS A 45 -19.40 2.15 -15.94
C LYS A 45 -19.16 1.44 -14.61
N ALA A 46 -19.97 1.76 -13.61
CA ALA A 46 -19.88 1.16 -12.27
C ALA A 46 -20.09 -0.37 -12.29
N GLY A 47 -20.96 -0.87 -13.17
CA GLY A 47 -21.21 -2.30 -13.33
C GLY A 47 -19.97 -3.10 -13.73
N ALA A 48 -19.09 -2.53 -14.54
CA ALA A 48 -17.85 -3.19 -14.92
C ALA A 48 -16.92 -3.44 -13.71
N LYS A 49 -16.85 -2.53 -12.74
CA LYS A 49 -16.17 -2.77 -11.46
C LYS A 49 -16.86 -3.82 -10.60
N ARG A 50 -18.20 -3.87 -10.65
CA ARG A 50 -18.95 -4.92 -9.94
C ARG A 50 -18.65 -6.31 -10.49
N TRP A 51 -18.41 -6.45 -11.78
CA TRP A 51 -18.00 -7.73 -12.39
C TRP A 51 -16.68 -8.27 -11.85
N LEU A 52 -15.81 -7.38 -11.35
CA LEU A 52 -14.56 -7.76 -10.69
C LEU A 52 -14.73 -8.13 -9.20
N GLY A 53 -15.96 -8.15 -8.70
CA GLY A 53 -16.27 -8.39 -7.29
C GLY A 53 -16.06 -7.17 -6.38
N ILE A 54 -15.76 -6.00 -6.94
CA ILE A 54 -15.55 -4.75 -6.17
C ILE A 54 -16.92 -4.16 -5.81
N ARG A 55 -17.19 -4.06 -4.52
CA ARG A 55 -18.40 -3.42 -4.01
C ARG A 55 -18.24 -1.89 -3.95
N PRO A 56 -19.36 -1.13 -3.98
CA PRO A 56 -19.33 0.31 -3.78
C PRO A 56 -18.63 0.70 -2.48
N THR A 57 -17.84 1.76 -2.53
CA THR A 57 -17.14 2.31 -1.36
C THR A 57 -17.74 3.67 -1.03
N VAL A 58 -18.10 3.88 0.23
CA VAL A 58 -18.56 5.17 0.75
C VAL A 58 -17.40 5.82 1.51
N ARG A 59 -17.14 7.09 1.20
CA ARG A 59 -16.10 7.87 1.89
C ARG A 59 -16.57 8.26 3.28
N GLY A 60 -15.67 8.32 4.26
CA GLY A 60 -15.99 8.73 5.62
C GLY A 60 -16.61 10.13 5.72
N THR A 61 -16.22 11.07 4.85
CA THR A 61 -16.79 12.42 4.78
C THR A 61 -18.25 12.46 4.34
N ALA A 62 -18.73 11.42 3.69
CA ALA A 62 -20.14 11.28 3.29
C ALA A 62 -21.00 10.60 4.36
N MET A 63 -20.43 10.24 5.48
CA MET A 63 -21.11 9.59 6.61
C MET A 63 -21.52 10.59 7.68
N ASN A 64 -22.33 10.15 8.63
CA ASN A 64 -22.64 10.92 9.82
C ASN A 64 -21.51 10.83 10.87
N PRO A 65 -21.42 11.78 11.82
CA PRO A 65 -20.38 11.76 12.86
C PRO A 65 -20.34 10.48 13.69
N VAL A 66 -21.47 9.80 13.87
CA VAL A 66 -21.55 8.52 14.59
C VAL A 66 -20.85 7.38 13.84
N ASP A 67 -20.80 7.46 12.51
CA ASP A 67 -20.29 6.37 11.67
C ASP A 67 -18.80 6.52 11.33
N HIS A 68 -18.29 7.74 11.32
CA HIS A 68 -16.90 8.00 10.95
C HIS A 68 -16.38 9.30 11.57
N PRO A 69 -15.09 9.36 12.00
CA PRO A 69 -14.46 10.59 12.51
C PRO A 69 -14.44 11.77 11.52
N HIS A 70 -14.56 11.51 10.20
CA HIS A 70 -14.70 12.54 9.18
C HIS A 70 -16.15 12.89 8.86
N GLY A 71 -17.10 12.27 9.54
CA GLY A 71 -18.52 12.46 9.29
C GLY A 71 -19.02 13.82 9.73
N GLY A 72 -20.21 14.18 9.22
CA GLY A 72 -20.87 15.44 9.51
C GLY A 72 -20.45 16.58 8.58
N GLY A 73 -20.85 17.80 8.95
CA GLY A 73 -20.62 19.00 8.17
C GLY A 73 -21.76 19.31 7.19
N GLU A 74 -21.65 20.45 6.54
CA GLU A 74 -22.62 20.98 5.59
C GLU A 74 -21.98 21.18 4.21
N GLY A 75 -22.67 20.77 3.16
CA GLY A 75 -22.20 20.91 1.78
C GLY A 75 -20.96 20.07 1.49
N LYS A 76 -19.98 20.67 0.85
CA LYS A 76 -18.69 20.04 0.50
C LYS A 76 -17.67 20.23 1.62
N THR A 77 -17.88 19.66 2.78
CA THR A 77 -16.94 19.70 3.88
C THR A 77 -15.71 18.85 3.62
N GLY A 78 -14.57 19.26 4.16
CA GLY A 78 -13.35 18.46 4.20
C GLY A 78 -13.32 17.49 5.39
N GLU A 79 -12.19 16.83 5.58
CA GLU A 79 -12.00 15.85 6.67
C GLU A 79 -11.99 16.48 8.07
N GLY A 80 -11.72 17.81 8.17
CA GLY A 80 -11.69 18.58 9.40
C GLY A 80 -10.54 18.23 10.35
N ARG A 81 -9.75 17.21 10.04
CA ARG A 81 -8.62 16.69 10.82
C ARG A 81 -7.68 15.89 9.92
N HIS A 82 -6.60 15.37 10.49
CA HIS A 82 -5.76 14.40 9.76
C HIS A 82 -6.58 13.19 9.29
N ALA A 83 -6.22 12.67 8.11
CA ALA A 83 -6.90 11.50 7.55
C ALA A 83 -6.79 10.29 8.48
N VAL A 84 -7.94 9.78 8.91
CA VAL A 84 -8.05 8.63 9.80
C VAL A 84 -9.00 7.59 9.21
N ASP A 85 -8.90 6.36 9.72
CA ASP A 85 -9.83 5.29 9.42
C ASP A 85 -11.09 5.36 10.31
N PRO A 86 -12.09 4.48 10.14
CA PRO A 86 -13.30 4.48 10.98
C PRO A 86 -13.03 4.30 12.48
N TRP A 87 -11.90 3.75 12.84
CA TRP A 87 -11.49 3.50 14.24
C TRP A 87 -10.58 4.59 14.80
N GLY A 88 -10.27 5.63 14.03
CA GLY A 88 -9.49 6.76 14.46
C GLY A 88 -7.98 6.63 14.26
N ASN A 89 -7.49 5.56 13.62
CA ASN A 89 -6.07 5.39 13.34
C ASN A 89 -5.64 6.26 12.16
N LEU A 90 -4.46 6.87 12.24
CA LEU A 90 -3.90 7.66 11.15
C LEU A 90 -3.64 6.82 9.90
N THR A 91 -4.13 7.28 8.75
CA THR A 91 -3.99 6.57 7.47
C THR A 91 -2.86 7.09 6.60
N LYS A 92 -2.42 8.33 6.81
CA LYS A 92 -1.32 8.96 6.06
C LYS A 92 -0.09 9.12 6.93
N GLY A 93 1.06 8.64 6.43
CA GLY A 93 2.35 8.78 7.11
C GLY A 93 2.59 7.81 8.28
N TYR A 94 1.60 7.07 8.68
CA TYR A 94 1.71 6.08 9.75
C TYR A 94 2.35 4.78 9.26
N ARG A 95 3.19 4.18 10.09
CA ARG A 95 3.84 2.90 9.80
C ARG A 95 2.86 1.76 10.10
N THR A 96 2.26 1.19 9.05
CA THR A 96 1.27 0.11 9.17
C THR A 96 1.85 -1.30 9.12
N ARG A 97 3.10 -1.46 8.63
CA ARG A 97 3.72 -2.78 8.55
C ARG A 97 3.97 -3.36 9.93
N ASN A 98 3.36 -4.51 10.22
CA ASN A 98 3.45 -5.21 11.51
C ASN A 98 3.86 -6.69 11.36
N ASN A 99 4.55 -7.04 10.29
CA ASN A 99 5.05 -8.40 10.10
C ASN A 99 6.36 -8.59 10.85
N LYS A 100 6.27 -9.06 12.09
CA LYS A 100 7.43 -9.29 12.97
C LYS A 100 8.40 -10.33 12.39
N ARG A 101 7.88 -11.40 11.79
CA ARG A 101 8.67 -12.51 11.25
C ARG A 101 9.68 -12.07 10.17
N THR A 102 9.28 -11.19 9.26
CA THR A 102 10.14 -10.72 8.17
C THR A 102 10.75 -9.34 8.42
N GLN A 103 10.49 -8.73 9.58
CA GLN A 103 11.06 -7.43 9.93
C GLN A 103 12.59 -7.51 10.05
N VAL A 104 13.12 -8.61 10.59
CA VAL A 104 14.56 -8.87 10.76
C VAL A 104 15.30 -8.97 9.41
N MET A 105 14.59 -9.22 8.32
CA MET A 105 15.17 -9.29 6.98
C MET A 105 15.40 -7.90 6.36
N ILE A 106 14.83 -6.85 6.92
CA ILE A 106 14.96 -5.48 6.40
C ILE A 106 16.18 -4.84 7.03
N VAL A 107 17.23 -4.61 6.23
CA VAL A 107 18.45 -3.94 6.66
C VAL A 107 18.23 -2.43 6.72
N SER A 108 17.66 -1.86 5.67
CA SER A 108 17.32 -0.43 5.60
C SER A 108 15.99 -0.24 4.92
N ARG A 109 15.15 0.62 5.48
CA ARG A 109 13.85 0.94 4.87
C ARG A 109 14.01 1.90 3.69
N ARG A 110 12.97 1.95 2.84
CA ARG A 110 12.89 2.96 1.79
C ARG A 110 12.98 4.36 2.39
N LYS A 111 13.71 5.24 1.74
CA LYS A 111 13.67 6.68 2.06
C LYS A 111 12.30 7.23 1.64
N LYS A 112 11.76 8.14 2.41
CA LYS A 112 10.56 8.90 2.04
C LYS A 112 10.87 9.84 0.87
#